data_4f56f8c58d7ffebf793702c34228d95e
#
_entry.id   4f56f8c58d7ffebf793702c34228d95e
#
_cell.length_a   1.000
_cell.length_b   1.000
_cell.length_c   1.000
_cell.angle_alpha   90.00
_cell.angle_beta   90.00
_cell.angle_gamma   90.00
#
_symmetry.space_group_name_H-M   'P 1'
#
loop_
_entity.id
_entity.type
_entity.pdbx_description
1 polymer ?
#
loop_
_entity_poly.entity_id
_entity_poly.type
_entity_poly.pdbx_seq_one_letter_code
_entity_poly.pdbx_strand_id
1 'polypeptide(L)'
;MKRSMGGICACALLFCGGAAAQDVEFGDLSFAVKSYISQSMAWRLEPRDSRLIYKQNLNPDICQSQASGNACYSFNGDASLNRALVAAPGAYNAPNRDDGDLNYAPGSLTAALTKLNTQVSGHWGDFNFKLGALGYFDPRNYDKTEFHPDTTYQPAQTDLAQPAREQGGRSWVLTDALVNRVFKLFDHDFSLTAGWQHIRWGESTLVALNSLSEINAPDERLLLQPGTQIAEIFRPTPALLLGTPLRENLNLDLVYMFGWDPVQVAEGGTFYGPFDVYTRNGSKPGLLSLGQLHEDPYNQQPLPGIGADFSPSHGNTQVLPLGYAQRRWKQGQFGGKLNWFVPDLNDGTELSFYALDYKSRLPYLSFYAMDRTCIHDGDTNIVTAIIVDCKGGNFVPGGGNPFPLDTAKTFWGYPGNIQMYGLSFNTNAGKWSLAGELSFRPNLPVQVQSQDVFMTAT
;
A
#
# COMPACT_ATOMS: atom_id res chain seq x y z
N MET A 1 2.07 28.09 -22.91
CA MET A 1 1.43 27.18 -21.94
C MET A 1 2.40 26.98 -20.78
N LYS A 2 2.24 27.74 -19.70
CA LYS A 2 3.02 27.57 -18.46
C LYS A 2 2.32 26.51 -17.63
N ARG A 3 2.90 25.32 -17.48
CA ARG A 3 2.47 24.34 -16.48
C ARG A 3 2.95 24.86 -15.12
N SER A 4 2.02 25.31 -14.28
CA SER A 4 2.28 25.49 -12.87
C SER A 4 2.30 24.09 -12.23
N MET A 5 3.48 23.64 -11.83
CA MET A 5 3.59 22.57 -10.85
C MET A 5 3.07 23.17 -9.52
N GLY A 6 1.82 22.87 -9.18
CA GLY A 6 1.26 23.17 -7.87
C GLY A 6 1.99 22.33 -6.83
N GLY A 7 2.89 22.95 -6.09
CA GLY A 7 3.55 22.31 -4.97
C GLY A 7 2.55 22.11 -3.84
N ILE A 8 2.43 20.90 -3.35
CA ILE A 8 1.70 20.58 -2.10
C ILE A 8 2.54 21.18 -0.96
N CYS A 9 2.21 22.39 -0.54
CA CYS A 9 2.81 22.98 0.65
C CYS A 9 2.01 22.58 1.88
N ALA A 10 2.37 21.47 2.52
CA ALA A 10 1.94 21.17 3.88
C ALA A 10 2.91 21.86 4.85
N CYS A 11 2.44 22.84 5.63
CA CYS A 11 3.21 23.37 6.74
C CYS A 11 3.20 22.35 7.89
N ALA A 12 4.33 21.73 8.17
CA ALA A 12 4.53 20.88 9.34
C ALA A 12 5.26 21.67 10.44
N LEU A 13 4.65 21.77 11.62
CA LEU A 13 5.33 22.25 12.82
C LEU A 13 5.86 21.07 13.62
N LEU A 14 7.17 21.03 13.78
CA LEU A 14 7.90 20.02 14.56
C LEU A 14 8.27 20.58 15.94
N PHE A 15 7.74 19.96 16.98
CA PHE A 15 8.26 20.15 18.34
C PHE A 15 9.05 18.89 18.72
N CYS A 16 10.38 19.00 18.79
CA CYS A 16 11.23 17.93 19.29
C CYS A 16 11.31 18.02 20.84
N GLY A 17 10.71 17.06 21.52
CA GLY A 17 10.96 16.81 22.94
C GLY A 17 12.31 16.09 23.13
N GLY A 18 12.92 16.24 24.29
CA GLY A 18 14.27 15.78 24.58
C GLY A 18 14.51 14.30 24.28
N ALA A 19 15.65 13.99 23.69
CA ALA A 19 16.16 12.63 23.59
C ALA A 19 16.83 12.25 24.92
N ALA A 20 16.41 11.13 25.53
CA ALA A 20 17.08 10.54 26.68
C ALA A 20 17.89 9.33 26.23
N ALA A 21 19.16 9.28 26.63
CA ALA A 21 20.00 8.10 26.49
C ALA A 21 20.42 7.67 27.89
N GLN A 22 20.28 6.38 28.19
CA GLN A 22 20.69 5.81 29.45
C GLN A 22 21.49 4.54 29.19
N ASP A 23 22.73 4.52 29.71
CA ASP A 23 23.58 3.35 29.64
C ASP A 23 23.41 2.52 30.92
N VAL A 24 23.28 1.22 30.78
CA VAL A 24 23.10 0.27 31.86
C VAL A 24 24.12 -0.84 31.73
N GLU A 25 24.83 -1.14 32.82
CA GLU A 25 25.80 -2.25 32.90
C GLU A 25 25.40 -3.21 34.01
N PHE A 26 25.36 -4.51 33.69
CA PHE A 26 25.05 -5.56 34.64
C PHE A 26 25.84 -6.84 34.31
N GLY A 27 26.99 -7.04 34.92
CA GLY A 27 27.88 -8.13 34.59
C GLY A 27 28.37 -8.05 33.13
N ASP A 28 28.19 -9.13 32.40
CA ASP A 28 28.58 -9.20 30.99
C ASP A 28 27.54 -8.54 30.03
N LEU A 29 26.46 -7.99 30.58
CA LEU A 29 25.42 -7.30 29.83
C LEU A 29 25.64 -5.79 29.94
N SER A 30 25.78 -5.14 28.79
CA SER A 30 25.79 -3.68 28.69
C SER A 30 24.83 -3.25 27.58
N PHE A 31 23.98 -2.28 27.87
CA PHE A 31 23.06 -1.75 26.86
C PHE A 31 22.74 -0.28 27.06
N ALA A 32 22.42 0.39 25.97
CA ALA A 32 21.94 1.75 25.92
C ALA A 32 20.48 1.78 25.52
N VAL A 33 19.68 2.56 26.22
CA VAL A 33 18.29 2.87 25.84
C VAL A 33 18.25 4.29 25.27
N LYS A 34 17.77 4.42 24.04
CA LYS A 34 17.56 5.71 23.38
C LYS A 34 16.09 5.87 23.08
N SER A 35 15.48 6.93 23.57
CA SER A 35 14.08 7.25 23.31
C SER A 35 13.92 8.70 22.92
N TYR A 36 13.02 8.96 21.98
CA TYR A 36 12.60 10.32 21.67
C TYR A 36 11.09 10.37 21.39
N ILE A 37 10.50 11.49 21.77
CA ILE A 37 9.11 11.82 21.47
C ILE A 37 9.11 12.96 20.47
N SER A 38 8.26 12.85 19.46
CA SER A 38 8.02 13.94 18.52
C SER A 38 6.52 14.22 18.40
N GLN A 39 6.19 15.50 18.27
CA GLN A 39 4.83 15.97 17.98
C GLN A 39 4.84 16.69 16.64
N SER A 40 3.91 16.34 15.77
CA SER A 40 3.82 16.91 14.43
C SER A 40 2.37 17.22 14.08
N MET A 41 2.17 18.29 13.33
CA MET A 41 0.85 18.69 12.86
C MET A 41 0.93 19.04 11.38
N ALA A 42 -0.12 18.73 10.63
CA ALA A 42 -0.24 19.10 9.24
C ALA A 42 -1.65 19.63 8.93
N TRP A 43 -1.72 20.61 8.04
CA TRP A 43 -2.96 21.25 7.60
C TRP A 43 -3.07 21.21 6.08
N ARG A 44 -4.29 21.04 5.60
CA ARG A 44 -4.60 21.23 4.20
C ARG A 44 -4.65 22.72 3.89
N LEU A 45 -3.83 23.17 2.95
CA LEU A 45 -3.80 24.58 2.53
C LEU A 45 -4.59 24.81 1.24
N GLU A 46 -4.53 23.87 0.31
CA GLU A 46 -5.13 24.03 -1.02
C GLU A 46 -6.58 23.51 -1.08
N PRO A 47 -7.38 24.08 -1.99
CA PRO A 47 -8.70 23.56 -2.33
C PRO A 47 -8.61 22.09 -2.79
N ARG A 48 -9.72 21.38 -2.66
CA ARG A 48 -9.87 20.03 -3.17
C ARG A 48 -9.73 20.02 -4.69
N ASP A 49 -8.98 19.06 -5.23
CA ASP A 49 -8.96 18.83 -6.67
C ASP A 49 -10.11 17.88 -7.04
N SER A 50 -11.11 18.42 -7.72
CA SER A 50 -12.28 17.64 -8.13
C SER A 50 -11.93 16.47 -9.03
N ARG A 51 -10.78 16.51 -9.73
CA ARG A 51 -10.33 15.42 -10.62
C ARG A 51 -9.93 14.14 -9.88
N LEU A 52 -9.68 14.23 -8.58
CA LEU A 52 -9.36 13.08 -7.72
C LEU A 52 -10.61 12.43 -7.12
N ILE A 53 -11.73 13.15 -7.08
CA ILE A 53 -12.96 12.73 -6.43
C ILE A 53 -13.94 12.22 -7.48
N TYR A 54 -14.64 11.14 -7.18
CA TYR A 54 -15.66 10.58 -8.06
C TYR A 54 -16.80 11.57 -8.29
N LYS A 55 -17.29 11.67 -9.53
CA LYS A 55 -18.32 12.66 -9.92
C LYS A 55 -19.59 12.56 -9.08
N GLN A 56 -20.02 11.37 -8.78
CA GLN A 56 -21.25 11.13 -8.00
C GLN A 56 -21.04 11.44 -6.51
N ASN A 57 -19.81 11.38 -5.99
CA ASN A 57 -19.51 11.81 -4.62
C ASN A 57 -19.42 13.33 -4.50
N LEU A 58 -19.12 14.04 -5.61
CA LEU A 58 -19.19 15.51 -5.64
C LEU A 58 -20.63 16.01 -5.78
N ASN A 59 -21.46 15.34 -6.58
CA ASN A 59 -22.86 15.68 -6.78
C ASN A 59 -23.69 14.42 -7.08
N PRO A 60 -24.37 13.85 -6.09
CA PRO A 60 -25.18 12.65 -6.25
C PRO A 60 -26.39 12.87 -7.16
N ASP A 61 -26.81 14.12 -7.38
CA ASP A 61 -28.00 14.44 -8.18
C ASP A 61 -27.75 14.54 -9.68
N ILE A 62 -26.51 14.38 -10.14
CA ILE A 62 -26.16 14.49 -11.56
C ILE A 62 -27.06 13.61 -12.43
N CYS A 63 -27.37 12.40 -11.96
CA CYS A 63 -28.10 11.39 -12.70
C CYS A 63 -29.60 11.31 -12.31
N GLN A 64 -30.05 12.11 -11.35
CA GLN A 64 -31.43 12.05 -10.83
C GLN A 64 -32.36 13.14 -11.40
N SER A 65 -31.86 14.08 -12.17
CA SER A 65 -32.54 15.31 -12.54
C SER A 65 -33.64 15.21 -13.63
N GLN A 66 -33.97 13.99 -14.08
CA GLN A 66 -35.02 13.82 -15.11
C GLN A 66 -36.22 12.98 -14.65
N ALA A 67 -37.39 13.29 -15.17
CA ALA A 67 -38.66 12.60 -14.87
C ALA A 67 -38.68 11.09 -15.20
N SER A 68 -37.65 10.58 -15.91
CA SER A 68 -37.44 9.17 -16.20
C SER A 68 -36.52 8.45 -15.19
N GLY A 69 -36.08 9.14 -14.14
CA GLY A 69 -35.33 8.54 -13.04
C GLY A 69 -33.83 8.45 -13.22
N ASN A 70 -33.25 8.58 -14.42
CA ASN A 70 -31.80 8.54 -14.60
C ASN A 70 -31.34 9.29 -15.86
N ALA A 71 -30.73 10.46 -15.65
CA ALA A 71 -30.20 11.30 -16.75
C ALA A 71 -28.85 10.82 -17.33
N CYS A 72 -28.24 9.79 -16.73
CA CYS A 72 -26.89 9.35 -17.09
C CYS A 72 -26.87 8.00 -17.81
N TYR A 73 -27.99 7.41 -18.07
CA TYR A 73 -28.09 6.03 -18.52
C TYR A 73 -28.78 5.91 -19.89
N SER A 74 -28.19 5.14 -20.79
CA SER A 74 -28.76 4.86 -22.09
C SER A 74 -28.66 3.37 -22.42
N PHE A 75 -29.77 2.64 -22.32
CA PHE A 75 -29.82 1.23 -22.75
C PHE A 75 -29.85 1.07 -24.27
N ASN A 76 -30.25 2.11 -25.00
CA ASN A 76 -30.40 2.09 -26.45
C ASN A 76 -29.21 2.71 -27.20
N GLY A 77 -28.12 3.02 -26.48
CA GLY A 77 -26.94 3.64 -27.07
C GLY A 77 -27.07 5.15 -27.36
N ASP A 78 -28.12 5.82 -26.85
CA ASP A 78 -28.26 7.27 -26.99
C ASP A 78 -27.24 8.01 -26.13
N ALA A 79 -26.14 8.43 -26.75
CA ALA A 79 -25.05 9.18 -26.10
C ALA A 79 -25.50 10.52 -25.51
N SER A 80 -26.67 11.03 -25.82
CA SER A 80 -27.17 12.31 -25.30
C SER A 80 -27.45 12.26 -23.80
N LEU A 81 -27.86 11.11 -23.28
CA LEU A 81 -28.15 10.90 -21.86
C LEU A 81 -26.88 10.94 -20.98
N ASN A 82 -25.72 10.65 -21.52
CA ASN A 82 -24.46 10.67 -20.78
C ASN A 82 -23.81 12.06 -20.71
N ARG A 83 -24.35 13.07 -21.43
CA ARG A 83 -23.73 14.41 -21.50
C ARG A 83 -23.61 15.10 -20.17
N ALA A 84 -24.63 14.98 -19.30
CA ALA A 84 -24.60 15.56 -17.97
C ALA A 84 -23.46 14.97 -17.11
N LEU A 85 -23.32 13.65 -17.13
CA LEU A 85 -22.26 12.95 -16.44
C LEU A 85 -20.88 13.29 -17.01
N VAL A 86 -20.74 13.35 -18.33
CA VAL A 86 -19.45 13.70 -18.97
C VAL A 86 -19.05 15.14 -18.65
N ALA A 87 -20.00 16.09 -18.66
CA ALA A 87 -19.75 17.50 -18.39
C ALA A 87 -19.52 17.81 -16.92
N ALA A 88 -20.01 16.96 -16.00
CA ALA A 88 -19.87 17.20 -14.56
C ALA A 88 -18.39 17.19 -14.12
N PRO A 89 -18.00 18.05 -13.17
CA PRO A 89 -16.68 17.98 -12.57
C PRO A 89 -16.48 16.66 -11.82
N GLY A 90 -15.25 16.20 -11.72
CA GLY A 90 -14.90 14.99 -10.98
C GLY A 90 -14.26 13.91 -11.84
N ALA A 91 -13.76 12.86 -11.18
CA ALA A 91 -13.23 11.67 -11.81
C ALA A 91 -14.36 10.79 -12.33
N TYR A 92 -14.22 10.30 -13.54
CA TYR A 92 -15.15 9.35 -14.12
C TYR A 92 -14.77 7.91 -13.74
N ASN A 93 -15.77 7.09 -13.44
CA ASN A 93 -15.57 5.66 -13.18
C ASN A 93 -14.59 5.34 -12.04
N ALA A 94 -14.69 6.07 -10.94
CA ALA A 94 -13.74 5.99 -9.83
C ALA A 94 -14.42 5.88 -8.45
N PRO A 95 -15.45 5.02 -8.25
CA PRO A 95 -16.14 4.91 -6.97
C PRO A 95 -15.27 4.31 -5.85
N ASN A 96 -14.16 3.69 -6.19
CA ASN A 96 -13.23 3.09 -5.23
C ASN A 96 -11.96 3.94 -5.04
N ARG A 97 -11.96 5.13 -5.60
CA ARG A 97 -10.85 6.07 -5.42
C ARG A 97 -11.06 6.92 -4.19
N ASP A 98 -9.99 7.61 -3.86
CA ASP A 98 -9.88 8.53 -2.76
C ASP A 98 -11.09 9.47 -2.62
N ASP A 99 -11.90 9.25 -1.61
CA ASP A 99 -12.85 10.20 -1.06
C ASP A 99 -12.32 10.86 0.22
N GLY A 100 -11.14 10.48 0.68
CA GLY A 100 -10.48 11.08 1.83
C GLY A 100 -10.31 12.58 1.71
N ASP A 101 -10.19 13.08 0.51
CA ASP A 101 -10.21 14.52 0.22
C ASP A 101 -11.50 15.22 0.66
N LEU A 102 -12.63 14.52 0.73
CA LEU A 102 -13.89 15.05 1.24
C LEU A 102 -13.87 15.26 2.77
N ASN A 103 -13.06 14.49 3.48
CA ASN A 103 -12.94 14.53 4.94
C ASN A 103 -12.11 15.72 5.46
N TYR A 104 -11.38 16.40 4.57
CA TYR A 104 -10.48 17.50 4.95
C TYR A 104 -10.77 18.75 4.14
N ALA A 105 -11.43 19.72 4.76
CA ALA A 105 -11.65 21.03 4.15
C ALA A 105 -10.33 21.83 4.09
N PRO A 106 -10.20 22.80 3.17
CA PRO A 106 -9.10 23.77 3.20
C PRO A 106 -8.98 24.43 4.57
N GLY A 107 -7.77 24.51 5.12
CA GLY A 107 -7.51 25.03 6.48
C GLY A 107 -7.74 24.01 7.60
N SER A 108 -8.27 22.82 7.32
CA SER A 108 -8.46 21.80 8.36
C SER A 108 -7.18 21.03 8.66
N LEU A 109 -7.10 20.53 9.88
CA LEU A 109 -6.01 19.65 10.33
C LEU A 109 -6.11 18.29 9.63
N THR A 110 -5.03 17.86 8.97
CA THR A 110 -4.93 16.56 8.31
C THR A 110 -4.26 15.51 9.18
N ALA A 111 -3.37 15.94 10.08
CA ALA A 111 -2.70 15.07 11.04
C ALA A 111 -2.33 15.83 12.33
N ALA A 112 -2.39 15.14 13.46
CA ALA A 112 -1.94 15.63 14.77
C ALA A 112 -1.17 14.52 15.49
N LEU A 113 0.00 14.20 14.98
CA LEU A 113 0.73 12.98 15.25
C LEU A 113 1.68 13.12 16.45
N THR A 114 1.53 12.27 17.43
CA THR A 114 2.52 12.04 18.50
C THR A 114 3.23 10.73 18.25
N LYS A 115 4.55 10.73 18.16
CA LYS A 115 5.37 9.52 17.99
C LYS A 115 6.30 9.33 19.15
N LEU A 116 6.45 8.09 19.60
CA LEU A 116 7.47 7.61 20.51
C LEU A 116 8.32 6.57 19.78
N ASN A 117 9.60 6.86 19.64
CA ASN A 117 10.57 5.91 19.13
C ASN A 117 11.50 5.50 20.30
N THR A 118 11.64 4.21 20.51
CA THR A 118 12.52 3.65 21.55
C THR A 118 13.38 2.56 20.94
N GLN A 119 14.68 2.64 21.21
CA GLN A 119 15.66 1.66 20.77
C GLN A 119 16.53 1.25 21.97
N VAL A 120 16.70 -0.04 22.13
CA VAL A 120 17.65 -0.66 23.06
C VAL A 120 18.71 -1.35 22.22
N SER A 121 19.97 -1.05 22.45
CA SER A 121 21.09 -1.71 21.78
C SER A 121 22.21 -1.98 22.77
N GLY A 122 22.87 -3.11 22.67
CA GLY A 122 23.90 -3.50 23.61
C GLY A 122 24.60 -4.78 23.22
N HIS A 123 25.38 -5.30 24.15
CA HIS A 123 26.05 -6.57 24.04
C HIS A 123 25.85 -7.43 25.28
N TRP A 124 25.90 -8.75 25.09
CA TRP A 124 25.89 -9.74 26.16
C TRP A 124 26.90 -10.84 25.79
N GLY A 125 28.03 -10.85 26.48
CA GLY A 125 29.17 -11.66 26.08
C GLY A 125 29.57 -11.35 24.64
N ASP A 126 29.61 -12.38 23.78
CA ASP A 126 29.96 -12.27 22.35
C ASP A 126 28.82 -11.81 21.43
N PHE A 127 27.63 -11.59 22.00
CA PHE A 127 26.44 -11.25 21.21
C PHE A 127 26.15 -9.76 21.29
N ASN A 128 25.97 -9.13 20.13
CA ASN A 128 25.38 -7.81 20.04
C ASN A 128 23.87 -7.95 19.76
N PHE A 129 23.07 -7.09 20.35
CA PHE A 129 21.62 -7.10 20.13
C PHE A 129 21.07 -5.68 19.90
N LYS A 130 19.96 -5.63 19.18
CA LYS A 130 19.20 -4.41 18.95
C LYS A 130 17.71 -4.73 18.98
N LEU A 131 16.97 -3.96 19.77
CA LEU A 131 15.51 -4.00 19.84
C LEU A 131 14.98 -2.58 19.67
N GLY A 132 14.06 -2.36 18.75
CA GLY A 132 13.50 -1.05 18.49
C GLY A 132 12.00 -1.12 18.23
N ALA A 133 11.28 -0.12 18.69
CA ALA A 133 9.85 0.03 18.43
C ALA A 133 9.48 1.50 18.23
N LEU A 134 8.57 1.74 17.29
CA LEU A 134 7.94 3.02 17.03
C LEU A 134 6.46 2.91 17.37
N GLY A 135 6.00 3.69 18.33
CA GLY A 135 4.59 3.89 18.61
C GLY A 135 4.13 5.25 18.09
N TYR A 136 2.92 5.33 17.55
CA TYR A 136 2.31 6.60 17.22
C TYR A 136 0.82 6.65 17.54
N PHE A 137 0.36 7.87 17.80
CA PHE A 137 -1.04 8.19 18.00
C PHE A 137 -1.38 9.50 17.31
N ASP A 138 -2.41 9.46 16.46
CA ASP A 138 -2.99 10.60 15.76
C ASP A 138 -4.48 10.68 16.08
N PRO A 139 -4.92 11.51 17.03
CA PRO A 139 -6.34 11.64 17.41
C PRO A 139 -7.18 12.10 16.22
N ARG A 140 -6.63 12.91 15.30
CA ARG A 140 -7.38 13.39 14.13
C ARG A 140 -7.80 12.27 13.20
N ASN A 141 -6.93 11.28 13.00
CA ASN A 141 -7.20 10.13 12.15
C ASN A 141 -7.81 8.95 12.92
N TYR A 142 -7.69 8.92 14.25
CA TYR A 142 -8.30 7.90 15.08
C TYR A 142 -9.81 8.11 15.27
N ASP A 143 -10.24 9.36 15.53
CA ASP A 143 -11.66 9.72 15.78
C ASP A 143 -12.35 10.29 14.53
N LYS A 144 -11.87 9.94 13.35
CA LYS A 144 -12.40 10.43 12.10
C LYS A 144 -13.68 9.71 11.72
N THR A 145 -14.67 10.50 11.27
CA THR A 145 -15.80 10.03 10.48
C THR A 145 -15.50 10.22 9.00
N GLU A 146 -16.07 9.39 8.17
CA GLU A 146 -15.94 9.43 6.73
C GLU A 146 -17.12 10.19 6.13
N PHE A 147 -16.83 11.13 5.25
CA PHE A 147 -17.86 11.91 4.56
C PHE A 147 -18.35 11.14 3.33
N HIS A 148 -19.64 11.15 3.12
CA HIS A 148 -20.32 10.65 1.93
C HIS A 148 -21.39 11.63 1.48
N PRO A 149 -21.85 11.57 0.22
CA PRO A 149 -23.07 12.25 -0.18
C PRO A 149 -24.24 11.74 0.66
N ASP A 150 -25.07 12.67 1.17
CA ASP A 150 -26.28 12.31 1.92
C ASP A 150 -27.33 11.74 0.97
N THR A 151 -27.58 10.46 1.08
CA THR A 151 -28.54 9.73 0.24
C THR A 151 -29.43 8.85 1.11
N THR A 152 -30.51 8.30 0.52
CA THR A 152 -31.39 7.34 1.22
C THR A 152 -30.69 6.03 1.59
N TYR A 153 -29.54 5.75 0.99
CA TYR A 153 -28.76 4.51 1.18
C TYR A 153 -27.59 4.68 2.13
N GLN A 154 -27.17 5.91 2.34
CA GLN A 154 -25.99 6.22 3.12
C GLN A 154 -26.11 7.60 3.76
N PRO A 155 -25.92 7.71 5.08
CA PRO A 155 -25.91 9.00 5.76
C PRO A 155 -24.65 9.80 5.37
N ALA A 156 -24.73 11.14 5.47
CA ALA A 156 -23.63 12.04 5.09
C ALA A 156 -22.31 11.78 5.84
N GLN A 157 -22.36 11.12 6.96
CA GLN A 157 -21.18 10.74 7.74
C GLN A 157 -21.35 9.34 8.33
N THR A 158 -20.30 8.55 8.22
CA THR A 158 -20.22 7.20 8.82
C THR A 158 -18.93 7.04 9.61
N ASP A 159 -18.96 6.18 10.62
CA ASP A 159 -17.76 5.83 11.36
C ASP A 159 -16.91 4.88 10.54
N LEU A 160 -15.60 5.12 10.52
CA LEU A 160 -14.67 4.12 10.01
C LEU A 160 -14.72 2.84 10.85
N ALA A 161 -14.53 1.71 10.20
CA ALA A 161 -14.36 0.43 10.90
C ALA A 161 -13.20 0.51 11.90
N GLN A 162 -13.39 -0.09 13.10
CA GLN A 162 -12.37 -0.03 14.16
C GLN A 162 -10.97 -0.43 13.69
N PRO A 163 -10.75 -1.49 12.88
CA PRO A 163 -9.42 -1.83 12.38
C PRO A 163 -8.77 -0.71 11.55
N ALA A 164 -9.55 0.02 10.74
CA ALA A 164 -9.05 1.15 9.95
C ALA A 164 -8.68 2.34 10.84
N ARG A 165 -9.53 2.65 11.83
CA ARG A 165 -9.25 3.69 12.83
C ARG A 165 -7.98 3.40 13.61
N GLU A 166 -7.79 2.16 14.03
CA GLU A 166 -6.58 1.74 14.75
C GLU A 166 -5.35 1.82 13.86
N GLN A 167 -5.43 1.34 12.64
CA GLN A 167 -4.29 1.33 11.73
C GLN A 167 -3.88 2.74 11.27
N GLY A 168 -4.85 3.61 10.98
CA GLY A 168 -4.60 5.00 10.55
C GLY A 168 -4.27 5.95 11.69
N GLY A 169 -4.87 5.74 12.87
CA GLY A 169 -4.78 6.66 14.00
C GLY A 169 -3.84 6.24 15.11
N ARG A 170 -3.53 4.94 15.28
CA ARG A 170 -2.54 4.47 16.26
C ARG A 170 -1.91 3.16 15.82
N SER A 171 -0.63 3.02 16.05
CA SER A 171 0.05 1.75 15.78
C SER A 171 1.34 1.62 16.57
N TRP A 172 1.76 0.37 16.74
CA TRP A 172 3.10 0.01 17.18
C TRP A 172 3.78 -0.76 16.07
N VAL A 173 4.96 -0.29 15.68
CA VAL A 173 5.77 -0.87 14.61
C VAL A 173 7.09 -1.32 15.21
N LEU A 174 7.41 -2.60 15.04
CA LEU A 174 8.75 -3.10 15.33
C LEU A 174 9.71 -2.48 14.31
N THR A 175 10.78 -1.83 14.80
CA THR A 175 11.81 -1.27 13.92
C THR A 175 13.01 -2.19 13.83
N ASP A 176 13.38 -2.87 14.90
CA ASP A 176 14.47 -3.85 14.92
C ASP A 176 14.19 -4.90 16.01
N ALA A 177 14.61 -6.13 15.79
CA ALA A 177 14.73 -7.16 16.82
C ALA A 177 15.75 -8.20 16.37
N LEU A 178 17.01 -7.93 16.59
CA LEU A 178 18.10 -8.73 16.04
C LEU A 178 19.18 -9.04 17.08
N VAL A 179 19.89 -10.12 16.81
CA VAL A 179 21.12 -10.52 17.49
C VAL A 179 22.19 -10.75 16.44
N ASN A 180 23.39 -10.27 16.72
CA ASN A 180 24.56 -10.43 15.87
C ASN A 180 25.69 -11.09 16.70
N ARG A 181 26.43 -11.98 16.06
CA ARG A 181 27.67 -12.54 16.60
C ARG A 181 28.74 -12.58 15.53
N VAL A 182 29.96 -12.18 15.92
CA VAL A 182 31.18 -12.39 15.11
C VAL A 182 31.91 -13.59 15.64
N PHE A 183 32.32 -14.51 14.77
CA PHE A 183 33.06 -15.72 15.12
C PHE A 183 34.04 -16.11 14.02
N LYS A 184 35.08 -16.87 14.41
CA LYS A 184 36.06 -17.41 13.47
C LYS A 184 35.75 -18.85 13.12
N LEU A 185 35.81 -19.15 11.82
CA LEU A 185 35.70 -20.51 11.31
C LEU A 185 36.73 -20.67 10.18
N PHE A 186 37.57 -21.70 10.22
CA PHE A 186 38.63 -21.95 9.23
C PHE A 186 39.51 -20.71 8.95
N ASP A 187 39.92 -20.00 10.02
CA ASP A 187 40.72 -18.77 9.98
C ASP A 187 40.06 -17.55 9.29
N HIS A 188 38.78 -17.65 8.92
CA HIS A 188 38.01 -16.56 8.40
C HIS A 188 37.03 -15.99 9.45
N ASP A 189 36.88 -14.69 9.46
CA ASP A 189 35.90 -14.01 10.29
C ASP A 189 34.51 -14.04 9.63
N PHE A 190 33.51 -14.47 10.39
CA PHE A 190 32.12 -14.47 9.99
C PHE A 190 31.29 -13.58 10.92
N SER A 191 30.39 -12.78 10.36
CA SER A 191 29.38 -12.03 11.09
C SER A 191 28.01 -12.62 10.75
N LEU A 192 27.32 -13.17 11.76
CA LEU A 192 25.95 -13.69 11.60
C LEU A 192 24.97 -12.81 12.36
N THR A 193 24.02 -12.24 11.63
CA THR A 193 22.89 -11.48 12.16
C THR A 193 21.60 -12.25 11.96
N ALA A 194 20.81 -12.42 13.02
CA ALA A 194 19.55 -13.14 12.99
C ALA A 194 18.44 -12.28 13.62
N GLY A 195 17.27 -12.23 13.00
CA GLY A 195 16.10 -11.54 13.52
C GLY A 195 15.47 -10.57 12.52
N TRP A 196 14.63 -9.68 13.05
CA TRP A 196 14.01 -8.59 12.27
C TRP A 196 14.99 -7.45 12.11
N GLN A 197 15.41 -7.20 10.85
CA GLN A 197 16.49 -6.27 10.55
C GLN A 197 16.24 -5.51 9.25
N HIS A 198 16.89 -4.34 9.15
CA HIS A 198 16.96 -3.55 7.94
C HIS A 198 18.21 -3.92 7.15
N ILE A 199 18.03 -4.48 5.97
CA ILE A 199 19.10 -4.87 5.07
C ILE A 199 19.04 -3.95 3.85
N ARG A 200 19.94 -3.00 3.79
CA ARG A 200 20.01 -2.03 2.69
C ARG A 200 21.01 -2.48 1.65
N TRP A 201 20.52 -2.68 0.45
CA TRP A 201 21.32 -2.93 -0.73
C TRP A 201 21.15 -1.78 -1.73
N GLY A 202 22.22 -1.46 -2.48
CA GLY A 202 22.23 -0.38 -3.44
C GLY A 202 22.55 0.99 -2.87
N GLU A 203 22.64 1.97 -3.74
CA GLU A 203 23.01 3.36 -3.45
C GLU A 203 21.80 4.32 -3.47
N SER A 204 20.66 3.86 -3.95
CA SER A 204 19.46 4.69 -4.04
C SER A 204 18.86 4.96 -2.68
N THR A 205 18.62 6.23 -2.38
CA THR A 205 17.96 6.68 -1.16
C THR A 205 16.51 7.08 -1.37
N LEU A 206 16.13 7.43 -2.61
CA LEU A 206 14.81 7.95 -2.96
C LEU A 206 13.90 6.93 -3.62
N VAL A 207 14.47 5.90 -4.26
CA VAL A 207 13.70 4.84 -4.92
C VAL A 207 13.68 3.62 -4.01
N ALA A 208 12.57 3.40 -3.35
CA ALA A 208 12.42 2.35 -2.36
C ALA A 208 12.08 0.97 -2.94
N LEU A 209 11.57 0.94 -4.18
CA LEU A 209 11.18 -0.29 -4.89
C LEU A 209 11.60 -0.19 -6.35
N ASN A 210 11.68 -1.33 -7.03
CA ASN A 210 12.23 -1.43 -8.39
C ASN A 210 13.68 -0.91 -8.51
N SER A 211 14.40 -0.91 -7.40
CA SER A 211 15.83 -0.61 -7.24
C SER A 211 16.54 -1.84 -6.69
N LEU A 212 17.77 -1.70 -6.20
CA LEU A 212 18.43 -2.77 -5.44
C LEU A 212 17.88 -2.94 -4.02
N SER A 213 17.11 -1.95 -3.52
CA SER A 213 16.54 -1.94 -2.18
C SER A 213 15.17 -2.64 -2.12
N GLU A 214 15.12 -3.94 -2.34
CA GLU A 214 13.88 -4.75 -2.39
C GLU A 214 13.61 -5.57 -1.12
N ILE A 215 14.55 -5.65 -0.19
CA ILE A 215 14.43 -6.56 0.96
C ILE A 215 13.41 -6.05 1.97
N ASN A 216 13.44 -4.76 2.26
CA ASN A 216 12.58 -4.14 3.25
C ASN A 216 11.44 -3.36 2.58
N ALA A 217 10.21 -3.75 2.87
CA ALA A 217 9.03 -3.08 2.33
C ALA A 217 8.85 -1.70 2.95
N PRO A 218 8.56 -0.66 2.16
CA PRO A 218 8.19 0.64 2.71
C PRO A 218 6.79 0.63 3.31
N ASP A 219 6.62 1.44 4.34
CA ASP A 219 5.33 1.77 4.95
C ASP A 219 4.93 3.18 4.50
N GLU A 220 4.07 3.27 3.49
CA GLU A 220 3.63 4.53 2.92
C GLU A 220 2.84 5.38 3.93
N ARG A 221 2.17 4.73 4.88
CA ARG A 221 1.46 5.42 5.96
C ARG A 221 2.42 6.29 6.77
N LEU A 222 3.61 5.76 7.08
CA LEU A 222 4.66 6.49 7.78
C LEU A 222 5.35 7.52 6.87
N LEU A 223 5.61 7.16 5.60
CA LEU A 223 6.25 8.05 4.64
C LEU A 223 5.53 9.39 4.50
N LEU A 224 4.20 9.36 4.47
CA LEU A 224 3.35 10.53 4.25
C LEU A 224 3.01 11.28 5.54
N GLN A 225 3.35 10.73 6.71
CA GLN A 225 3.11 11.41 7.98
C GLN A 225 4.13 12.52 8.26
N PRO A 226 3.70 13.67 8.81
CA PRO A 226 4.60 14.76 9.13
C PRO A 226 5.64 14.35 10.18
N GLY A 227 6.89 14.78 10.00
CA GLY A 227 7.97 14.50 10.94
C GLY A 227 8.50 13.07 10.94
N THR A 228 8.24 12.29 9.89
CA THR A 228 8.78 10.95 9.73
C THR A 228 10.21 10.99 9.24
N GLN A 229 11.06 10.17 9.86
CA GLN A 229 12.43 9.96 9.42
C GLN A 229 12.49 8.84 8.38
N ILE A 230 13.41 8.92 7.42
CA ILE A 230 13.57 7.89 6.36
C ILE A 230 13.79 6.50 6.96
N ALA A 231 14.49 6.40 8.08
CA ALA A 231 14.73 5.12 8.76
C ALA A 231 13.45 4.47 9.32
N GLU A 232 12.41 5.25 9.58
CA GLU A 232 11.14 4.77 10.13
C GLU A 232 10.21 4.18 9.06
N ILE A 233 10.46 4.50 7.78
CA ILE A 233 9.59 4.14 6.66
C ILE A 233 9.69 2.65 6.35
N PHE A 234 10.87 2.06 6.46
CA PHE A 234 11.08 0.68 6.06
C PHE A 234 10.73 -0.29 7.18
N ARG A 235 10.06 -1.37 6.83
CA ARG A 235 9.73 -2.44 7.76
C ARG A 235 10.88 -3.45 7.84
N PRO A 236 11.28 -3.87 9.05
CA PRO A 236 12.32 -4.87 9.19
C PRO A 236 11.83 -6.23 8.67
N THR A 237 12.73 -6.96 8.04
CA THR A 237 12.48 -8.30 7.52
C THR A 237 13.12 -9.35 8.41
N PRO A 238 12.41 -10.41 8.83
CA PRO A 238 13.02 -11.52 9.56
C PRO A 238 13.94 -12.31 8.65
N ALA A 239 15.24 -12.26 8.95
CA ALA A 239 16.27 -12.82 8.09
C ALA A 239 17.47 -13.33 8.89
N LEU A 240 18.26 -14.20 8.23
CA LEU A 240 19.66 -14.44 8.54
C LEU A 240 20.50 -13.67 7.53
N LEU A 241 21.49 -12.94 8.01
CA LEU A 241 22.50 -12.27 7.21
C LEU A 241 23.87 -12.77 7.66
N LEU A 242 24.61 -13.39 6.75
CA LEU A 242 25.96 -13.87 6.95
C LEU A 242 26.92 -13.01 6.13
N GLY A 243 27.82 -12.31 6.80
CA GLY A 243 28.88 -11.53 6.17
C GLY A 243 30.25 -12.16 6.43
N THR A 244 31.13 -12.14 5.42
CA THR A 244 32.53 -12.59 5.56
C THR A 244 33.45 -11.87 4.57
N PRO A 245 34.64 -11.44 5.00
CA PRO A 245 35.67 -11.00 4.07
C PRO A 245 36.24 -12.23 3.32
N LEU A 246 36.19 -12.17 2.00
CA LEU A 246 36.85 -13.20 1.15
C LEU A 246 38.33 -12.86 0.92
N ARG A 247 38.63 -11.56 0.88
CA ARG A 247 39.99 -10.97 0.78
C ARG A 247 39.98 -9.60 1.44
N GLU A 248 41.12 -8.97 1.57
CA GLU A 248 41.29 -7.67 2.22
C GLU A 248 40.29 -6.59 1.74
N ASN A 249 39.99 -6.57 0.43
CA ASN A 249 39.09 -5.57 -0.18
C ASN A 249 37.84 -6.19 -0.80
N LEU A 250 37.49 -7.42 -0.45
CA LEU A 250 36.38 -8.16 -1.05
C LEU A 250 35.54 -8.85 0.03
N ASN A 251 34.31 -8.39 0.18
CA ASN A 251 33.36 -8.89 1.16
C ASN A 251 32.19 -9.60 0.48
N LEU A 252 31.71 -10.66 1.09
CA LEU A 252 30.51 -11.39 0.68
C LEU A 252 29.46 -11.32 1.79
N ASP A 253 28.25 -10.90 1.43
CA ASP A 253 27.06 -10.99 2.27
C ASP A 253 26.09 -11.98 1.64
N LEU A 254 25.57 -12.90 2.45
CA LEU A 254 24.51 -13.82 2.09
C LEU A 254 23.29 -13.58 2.97
N VAL A 255 22.11 -13.50 2.36
CA VAL A 255 20.86 -13.28 3.07
C VAL A 255 19.90 -14.43 2.81
N TYR A 256 19.20 -14.86 3.87
CA TYR A 256 18.04 -15.73 3.79
C TYR A 256 16.89 -15.12 4.59
N MET A 257 15.77 -14.83 3.93
CA MET A 257 14.60 -14.20 4.55
C MET A 257 13.54 -15.25 4.86
N PHE A 258 13.14 -15.32 6.12
CA PHE A 258 12.08 -16.25 6.57
C PHE A 258 10.69 -15.65 6.41
N GLY A 259 10.59 -14.33 6.35
CA GLY A 259 9.35 -13.60 6.28
C GLY A 259 9.30 -12.64 5.10
N TRP A 260 8.11 -12.10 4.92
CA TRP A 260 7.81 -11.18 3.86
C TRP A 260 6.68 -10.26 4.31
N ASP A 261 6.84 -8.98 4.07
CA ASP A 261 5.79 -7.97 4.26
C ASP A 261 5.57 -7.21 2.96
N PRO A 262 4.32 -6.93 2.58
CA PRO A 262 4.02 -6.05 1.45
C PRO A 262 4.20 -4.58 1.84
N VAL A 263 4.25 -3.72 0.84
CA VAL A 263 4.06 -2.27 1.02
C VAL A 263 2.77 -2.04 1.80
N GLN A 264 2.84 -1.16 2.79
CA GLN A 264 1.65 -0.70 3.51
C GLN A 264 1.23 0.63 2.89
N VAL A 265 0.00 0.70 2.40
CA VAL A 265 -0.59 1.93 1.85
C VAL A 265 -1.35 2.68 2.94
N ALA A 266 -1.53 3.98 2.75
CA ALA A 266 -2.35 4.79 3.63
C ALA A 266 -3.80 4.32 3.63
N GLU A 267 -4.45 4.40 4.79
CA GLU A 267 -5.84 3.93 4.95
C GLU A 267 -6.81 4.76 4.12
N GLY A 268 -7.79 4.10 3.54
CA GLY A 268 -8.90 4.75 2.85
C GLY A 268 -9.55 5.82 3.71
N GLY A 269 -9.98 6.92 3.09
CA GLY A 269 -10.55 8.05 3.78
C GLY A 269 -9.56 8.89 4.60
N THR A 270 -8.27 8.56 4.68
CA THR A 270 -7.23 9.46 5.21
C THR A 270 -6.76 10.44 4.14
N PHE A 271 -6.09 11.51 4.54
CA PHE A 271 -5.67 12.57 3.60
C PHE A 271 -4.78 12.08 2.45
N TYR A 272 -4.02 11.04 2.68
CA TYR A 272 -3.14 10.42 1.70
C TYR A 272 -3.59 9.03 1.25
N GLY A 273 -4.78 8.59 1.66
CA GLY A 273 -5.34 7.32 1.23
C GLY A 273 -5.66 7.33 -0.27
N PRO A 274 -5.00 6.49 -1.10
CA PRO A 274 -5.21 6.54 -2.55
C PRO A 274 -6.47 5.81 -3.00
N PHE A 275 -7.01 4.92 -2.17
CA PHE A 275 -8.13 4.04 -2.49
C PHE A 275 -8.89 3.62 -1.23
N ASP A 276 -10.19 3.35 -1.36
CA ASP A 276 -11.03 2.85 -0.27
C ASP A 276 -10.93 1.34 -0.08
N VAL A 277 -10.56 0.62 -1.12
CA VAL A 277 -10.73 -0.84 -1.22
C VAL A 277 -9.48 -1.66 -0.93
N TYR A 278 -8.33 -1.05 -0.72
CA TYR A 278 -7.06 -1.79 -0.78
C TYR A 278 -6.21 -1.69 0.47
N THR A 279 -6.79 -1.28 1.55
CA THR A 279 -6.10 -1.23 2.83
C THR A 279 -6.29 -2.53 3.59
N ARG A 280 -5.29 -2.92 4.35
CA ARG A 280 -5.23 -4.22 5.00
C ARG A 280 -6.40 -4.51 5.95
N ASN A 281 -6.87 -3.49 6.65
CA ASN A 281 -7.86 -3.63 7.72
C ASN A 281 -9.11 -2.76 7.54
N GLY A 282 -9.12 -1.90 6.55
CA GLY A 282 -10.21 -0.94 6.30
C GLY A 282 -10.80 -1.04 4.92
N SER A 283 -10.50 -2.13 4.20
CA SER A 283 -11.02 -2.31 2.85
C SER A 283 -12.54 -2.32 2.88
N LYS A 284 -13.12 -1.35 2.22
CA LYS A 284 -14.49 -1.45 1.75
C LYS A 284 -14.54 -2.47 0.61
N PRO A 285 -15.70 -3.07 0.36
CA PRO A 285 -15.91 -3.87 -0.85
C PRO A 285 -15.60 -3.03 -2.09
N GLY A 286 -14.97 -3.65 -3.10
CA GLY A 286 -14.78 -3.00 -4.38
C GLY A 286 -16.13 -2.72 -5.02
N LEU A 287 -16.39 -1.47 -5.43
CA LEU A 287 -17.64 -1.05 -6.04
C LEU A 287 -17.51 -0.97 -7.56
N LEU A 288 -18.46 -1.55 -8.27
CA LEU A 288 -18.58 -1.44 -9.70
C LEU A 288 -19.84 -0.64 -10.04
N SER A 289 -19.68 0.63 -10.40
CA SER A 289 -20.80 1.53 -10.67
C SER A 289 -21.01 1.85 -12.15
N LEU A 290 -20.12 1.39 -13.03
CA LEU A 290 -20.10 1.76 -14.45
C LEU A 290 -20.13 3.28 -14.70
N GLY A 291 -19.66 4.07 -13.74
CA GLY A 291 -19.64 5.53 -13.79
C GLY A 291 -20.98 6.21 -13.53
N GLN A 292 -22.01 5.50 -13.10
CA GLN A 292 -23.37 6.00 -13.04
C GLN A 292 -24.00 6.04 -11.64
N LEU A 293 -23.40 5.31 -10.71
CA LEU A 293 -23.91 5.19 -9.36
C LEU A 293 -22.93 5.81 -8.37
N HIS A 294 -23.43 6.47 -7.33
CA HIS A 294 -22.59 6.89 -6.23
C HIS A 294 -22.19 5.70 -5.36
N GLU A 295 -21.29 5.91 -4.44
CA GLU A 295 -20.88 4.86 -3.52
C GLU A 295 -22.05 4.31 -2.73
N ASP A 296 -22.08 3.00 -2.63
CA ASP A 296 -23.05 2.27 -1.83
C ASP A 296 -22.34 1.15 -1.05
N PRO A 297 -21.63 1.48 0.02
CA PRO A 297 -20.85 0.52 0.80
C PRO A 297 -21.72 -0.54 1.46
N TYR A 298 -23.01 -0.29 1.58
CA TYR A 298 -23.98 -1.22 2.14
C TYR A 298 -24.76 -1.99 1.07
N ASN A 299 -24.47 -1.75 -0.21
CA ASN A 299 -25.12 -2.40 -1.36
C ASN A 299 -26.66 -2.29 -1.34
N GLN A 300 -27.17 -1.12 -1.08
CA GLN A 300 -28.62 -0.88 -0.92
C GLN A 300 -29.25 -0.18 -2.13
N GLN A 301 -28.44 0.40 -3.00
CA GLN A 301 -28.93 1.15 -4.15
C GLN A 301 -29.33 0.16 -5.28
N PRO A 302 -30.59 0.20 -5.73
CA PRO A 302 -31.01 -0.65 -6.85
C PRO A 302 -30.31 -0.26 -8.15
N LEU A 303 -29.99 -1.25 -8.99
CA LEU A 303 -29.44 -0.99 -10.30
C LEU A 303 -30.49 -0.23 -11.16
N PRO A 304 -30.11 0.92 -11.74
CA PRO A 304 -31.04 1.70 -12.56
C PRO A 304 -31.55 0.90 -13.77
N GLY A 305 -32.84 0.89 -13.99
CA GLY A 305 -33.47 0.28 -15.17
C GLY A 305 -33.76 -1.21 -15.09
N ILE A 306 -33.35 -1.89 -14.01
CA ILE A 306 -33.65 -3.31 -13.80
C ILE A 306 -34.83 -3.48 -12.84
N GLY A 307 -35.32 -2.41 -12.25
CA GLY A 307 -36.49 -2.39 -11.38
C GLY A 307 -36.20 -2.63 -9.91
N ALA A 308 -37.09 -2.18 -9.05
CA ALA A 308 -37.00 -2.32 -7.59
C ALA A 308 -37.12 -3.78 -7.10
N ASP A 309 -37.49 -4.70 -8.01
CA ASP A 309 -37.67 -6.12 -7.72
C ASP A 309 -36.35 -6.90 -7.71
N PHE A 310 -35.29 -6.32 -8.23
CA PHE A 310 -33.94 -6.83 -8.05
C PHE A 310 -33.45 -6.40 -6.68
N SER A 311 -33.70 -7.23 -5.75
CA SER A 311 -33.39 -7.17 -4.32
C SER A 311 -32.44 -6.04 -3.88
N PRO A 312 -32.76 -5.33 -2.79
CA PRO A 312 -31.87 -4.32 -2.18
C PRO A 312 -30.50 -4.87 -1.78
N SER A 313 -30.29 -6.19 -1.78
CA SER A 313 -29.00 -6.79 -1.51
C SER A 313 -28.02 -6.78 -2.70
N HIS A 314 -28.43 -6.32 -3.88
CA HIS A 314 -27.65 -6.42 -5.11
C HIS A 314 -27.57 -5.08 -5.88
N GLY A 315 -27.44 -3.98 -5.17
CA GLY A 315 -27.39 -2.66 -5.78
C GLY A 315 -26.15 -2.47 -6.64
N ASN A 316 -25.12 -1.93 -6.10
CA ASN A 316 -23.83 -1.85 -6.75
C ASN A 316 -23.14 -3.21 -6.68
N THR A 317 -22.71 -3.75 -7.77
CA THR A 317 -22.06 -5.04 -7.77
C THR A 317 -20.80 -5.00 -6.92
N GLN A 318 -20.77 -5.80 -5.88
CA GLN A 318 -19.63 -5.88 -4.98
C GLN A 318 -18.70 -7.01 -5.40
N VAL A 319 -17.46 -6.66 -5.55
CA VAL A 319 -16.39 -7.65 -5.65
C VAL A 319 -15.67 -7.66 -4.32
N LEU A 320 -15.90 -8.69 -3.52
CA LEU A 320 -15.31 -8.79 -2.20
C LEU A 320 -13.79 -8.94 -2.30
N PRO A 321 -13.00 -8.08 -1.64
CA PRO A 321 -11.58 -8.30 -1.54
C PRO A 321 -11.35 -9.56 -0.70
N LEU A 322 -10.83 -10.59 -1.31
CA LEU A 322 -10.26 -11.71 -0.56
C LEU A 322 -8.96 -11.23 0.04
N GLY A 323 -8.88 -11.24 1.36
CA GLY A 323 -7.65 -10.91 2.06
C GLY A 323 -6.44 -11.65 1.48
N TYR A 324 -5.26 -11.18 1.79
CA TYR A 324 -3.98 -11.67 1.27
C TYR A 324 -3.92 -13.20 1.14
N ALA A 325 -4.05 -13.69 -0.08
CA ALA A 325 -4.19 -15.11 -0.39
C ALA A 325 -2.92 -15.93 -0.15
N GLN A 326 -1.84 -15.33 0.34
CA GLN A 326 -0.56 -16.02 0.45
C GLN A 326 -0.04 -16.08 1.89
N ARG A 327 0.15 -17.33 2.36
CA ARG A 327 0.78 -17.60 3.64
C ARG A 327 2.23 -17.11 3.63
N ARG A 328 2.62 -16.36 4.65
CA ARG A 328 3.93 -15.71 4.84
C ARG A 328 5.14 -16.64 4.72
N TRP A 329 4.98 -17.95 4.95
CA TRP A 329 6.06 -18.85 5.30
C TRP A 329 6.40 -19.95 4.28
N LYS A 330 5.81 -19.95 3.08
CA LYS A 330 5.97 -21.12 2.18
C LYS A 330 7.11 -21.05 1.16
N GLN A 331 7.75 -19.91 0.98
CA GLN A 331 8.87 -19.78 0.04
C GLN A 331 9.94 -18.90 0.68
N GLY A 332 11.12 -19.50 0.94
CA GLY A 332 12.31 -18.76 1.34
C GLY A 332 12.73 -17.81 0.22
N GLN A 333 13.24 -16.67 0.60
CA GLN A 333 13.84 -15.70 -0.29
C GLN A 333 15.30 -15.59 0.10
N PHE A 334 16.18 -15.51 -0.86
CA PHE A 334 17.61 -15.52 -0.60
C PHE A 334 18.38 -14.68 -1.61
N GLY A 335 19.56 -14.26 -1.23
CA GLY A 335 20.41 -13.49 -2.11
C GLY A 335 21.83 -13.36 -1.60
N GLY A 336 22.65 -12.72 -2.42
CA GLY A 336 24.01 -12.39 -2.09
C GLY A 336 24.44 -11.05 -2.64
N LYS A 337 25.34 -10.40 -1.91
CA LYS A 337 26.05 -9.17 -2.29
C LYS A 337 27.54 -9.45 -2.25
N LEU A 338 28.22 -9.18 -3.33
CA LEU A 338 29.69 -9.16 -3.38
C LEU A 338 30.12 -7.69 -3.46
N ASN A 339 30.84 -7.24 -2.47
CA ASN A 339 31.32 -5.88 -2.37
C ASN A 339 32.84 -5.85 -2.57
N TRP A 340 33.30 -5.08 -3.55
CA TRP A 340 34.69 -4.94 -3.88
C TRP A 340 35.11 -3.46 -3.78
N PHE A 341 36.04 -3.18 -2.87
CA PHE A 341 36.68 -1.89 -2.74
C PHE A 341 37.96 -1.84 -3.58
N VAL A 342 38.06 -0.86 -4.49
CA VAL A 342 39.19 -0.65 -5.38
C VAL A 342 39.89 0.67 -4.94
N PRO A 343 40.96 0.60 -4.13
CA PRO A 343 41.57 1.79 -3.54
C PRO A 343 42.23 2.70 -4.57
N ASP A 344 42.78 2.13 -5.66
CA ASP A 344 43.52 2.89 -6.66
C ASP A 344 42.62 3.57 -7.74
N LEU A 345 41.32 3.34 -7.66
CA LEU A 345 40.36 3.94 -8.60
C LEU A 345 39.70 5.17 -7.98
N ASN A 346 39.97 6.38 -8.50
CA ASN A 346 39.35 7.64 -8.07
C ASN A 346 39.43 7.90 -6.55
N ASP A 347 40.60 7.71 -5.93
CA ASP A 347 40.77 7.85 -4.48
C ASP A 347 39.89 6.89 -3.64
N GLY A 348 39.55 5.75 -4.21
CA GLY A 348 38.70 4.71 -3.63
C GLY A 348 37.34 4.62 -4.32
N THR A 349 37.06 3.44 -4.87
CA THR A 349 35.76 3.14 -5.50
C THR A 349 35.22 1.85 -4.92
N GLU A 350 34.00 1.88 -4.45
CA GLU A 350 33.23 0.70 -4.05
C GLU A 350 32.40 0.22 -5.22
N LEU A 351 32.54 -1.06 -5.57
CA LEU A 351 31.73 -1.75 -6.55
C LEU A 351 30.98 -2.87 -5.88
N SER A 352 29.69 -2.97 -6.08
CA SER A 352 28.90 -4.07 -5.50
C SER A 352 28.09 -4.78 -6.57
N PHE A 353 28.06 -6.11 -6.48
CA PHE A 353 27.29 -7.00 -7.34
C PHE A 353 26.23 -7.69 -6.49
N TYR A 354 25.03 -7.83 -7.02
CA TYR A 354 23.87 -8.34 -6.29
C TYR A 354 23.17 -9.44 -7.07
N ALA A 355 22.72 -10.46 -6.36
CA ALA A 355 21.76 -11.44 -6.86
C ALA A 355 20.73 -11.72 -5.77
N LEU A 356 19.44 -11.65 -6.10
CA LEU A 356 18.35 -11.84 -5.16
C LEU A 356 17.20 -12.60 -5.82
N ASP A 357 16.69 -13.62 -5.14
CA ASP A 357 15.39 -14.22 -5.41
C ASP A 357 14.41 -13.75 -4.33
N TYR A 358 13.34 -13.09 -4.75
CA TYR A 358 12.42 -12.47 -3.82
C TYR A 358 10.96 -12.53 -4.27
N LYS A 359 10.09 -12.19 -3.35
CA LYS A 359 8.66 -12.04 -3.56
C LYS A 359 8.30 -10.56 -3.68
N SER A 360 7.45 -10.22 -4.63
CA SER A 360 7.02 -8.84 -4.83
C SER A 360 6.51 -8.19 -3.54
N ARG A 361 6.98 -7.00 -3.27
CA ARG A 361 6.45 -6.13 -2.20
C ARG A 361 5.22 -5.35 -2.68
N LEU A 362 5.12 -5.15 -3.99
CA LEU A 362 3.98 -4.50 -4.63
C LEU A 362 2.85 -5.51 -4.88
N PRO A 363 1.61 -5.11 -4.63
CA PRO A 363 0.44 -5.92 -4.94
C PRO A 363 0.12 -5.88 -6.44
N TYR A 364 -0.41 -6.98 -6.94
CA TYR A 364 -1.00 -7.11 -8.27
C TYR A 364 -2.48 -7.40 -8.12
N LEU A 365 -3.32 -6.56 -8.73
CA LEU A 365 -4.77 -6.76 -8.70
C LEU A 365 -5.10 -8.01 -9.52
N SER A 366 -5.80 -8.92 -8.88
CA SER A 366 -6.18 -10.20 -9.45
C SER A 366 -7.66 -10.48 -9.14
N PHE A 367 -8.29 -11.29 -9.98
CA PHE A 367 -9.69 -11.66 -9.84
C PHE A 367 -9.84 -13.18 -9.89
N TYR A 368 -10.76 -13.69 -9.12
CA TYR A 368 -11.38 -14.98 -9.40
C TYR A 368 -12.58 -14.74 -10.31
N ALA A 369 -12.62 -15.46 -11.40
CA ALA A 369 -13.73 -15.40 -12.32
C ALA A 369 -15.05 -15.75 -11.64
N MET A 370 -16.14 -15.31 -12.23
CA MET A 370 -17.48 -15.74 -11.84
C MET A 370 -17.58 -17.26 -11.85
N ASP A 371 -18.48 -17.78 -11.04
CA ASP A 371 -18.78 -19.23 -11.02
C ASP A 371 -19.21 -19.66 -12.43
N ARG A 372 -18.55 -20.68 -12.96
CA ARG A 372 -18.85 -21.24 -14.27
C ARG A 372 -20.33 -21.60 -14.45
N THR A 373 -21.04 -21.86 -13.38
CA THR A 373 -22.48 -22.15 -13.40
C THR A 373 -23.34 -20.95 -13.72
N CYS A 374 -22.75 -19.76 -13.76
CA CYS A 374 -23.41 -18.50 -14.13
C CYS A 374 -23.18 -18.09 -15.58
N ILE A 375 -22.55 -18.92 -16.40
CA ILE A 375 -22.30 -18.66 -17.80
C ILE A 375 -23.18 -19.60 -18.64
N HIS A 376 -24.03 -19.04 -19.50
CA HIS A 376 -24.78 -19.78 -20.47
C HIS A 376 -24.14 -19.70 -21.87
N ASP A 377 -23.94 -20.84 -22.49
CA ASP A 377 -23.48 -20.91 -23.86
C ASP A 377 -24.58 -20.35 -24.80
N GLY A 378 -24.29 -19.20 -25.44
CA GLY A 378 -25.16 -18.62 -26.42
C GLY A 378 -25.73 -17.23 -26.12
N ASP A 379 -25.50 -16.70 -24.94
CA ASP A 379 -25.86 -15.32 -24.63
C ASP A 379 -24.95 -14.32 -25.35
N THR A 380 -25.55 -13.57 -26.25
CA THR A 380 -24.84 -12.52 -27.00
C THR A 380 -24.82 -11.17 -26.29
N ASN A 381 -25.55 -11.06 -25.19
CA ASN A 381 -25.63 -9.84 -24.41
C ASN A 381 -24.87 -10.02 -23.09
N ILE A 382 -23.70 -9.40 -23.02
CA ILE A 382 -22.82 -9.44 -21.84
C ILE A 382 -23.52 -8.94 -20.57
N VAL A 383 -24.44 -7.98 -20.69
CA VAL A 383 -25.18 -7.45 -19.53
C VAL A 383 -26.12 -8.50 -18.97
N THR A 384 -26.81 -9.24 -19.84
CA THR A 384 -27.71 -10.34 -19.44
C THR A 384 -26.90 -11.47 -18.79
N ALA A 385 -25.79 -11.85 -19.40
CA ALA A 385 -24.90 -12.88 -18.87
C ALA A 385 -24.33 -12.52 -17.49
N ILE A 386 -23.95 -11.28 -17.29
CA ILE A 386 -23.37 -10.81 -16.02
C ILE A 386 -24.44 -10.69 -14.91
N ILE A 387 -25.68 -10.31 -15.28
CA ILE A 387 -26.70 -9.91 -14.30
C ILE A 387 -27.74 -11.00 -14.06
N VAL A 388 -28.06 -11.86 -15.03
CA VAL A 388 -29.27 -12.68 -14.98
C VAL A 388 -29.00 -14.19 -14.85
N ASP A 389 -27.89 -14.69 -15.31
CA ASP A 389 -27.73 -16.10 -15.59
C ASP A 389 -26.82 -16.91 -14.62
N CYS A 390 -27.24 -17.08 -13.36
CA CYS A 390 -26.67 -18.14 -12.53
C CYS A 390 -27.46 -19.44 -12.63
N LYS A 391 -26.78 -20.55 -12.48
CA LYS A 391 -27.32 -21.89 -12.63
C LYS A 391 -28.52 -22.17 -11.71
N GLY A 392 -29.56 -22.61 -12.33
CA GLY A 392 -30.87 -22.89 -11.77
C GLY A 392 -31.96 -22.33 -12.65
N GLY A 393 -31.59 -21.60 -13.70
CA GLY A 393 -32.46 -21.23 -14.83
C GLY A 393 -33.61 -20.30 -14.53
N ASN A 394 -33.82 -19.93 -13.29
CA ASN A 394 -34.88 -19.03 -12.89
C ASN A 394 -34.32 -18.01 -11.91
N PHE A 395 -33.93 -16.86 -12.45
CA PHE A 395 -33.82 -15.68 -11.59
C PHE A 395 -35.21 -15.43 -10.98
N VAL A 396 -35.32 -15.64 -9.68
CA VAL A 396 -36.52 -15.30 -8.94
C VAL A 396 -36.23 -14.00 -8.22
N PRO A 397 -36.83 -12.87 -8.59
CA PRO A 397 -36.72 -11.63 -7.87
C PRO A 397 -37.02 -11.85 -6.39
N GLY A 398 -36.09 -11.48 -5.51
CA GLY A 398 -36.20 -11.72 -4.05
C GLY A 398 -35.94 -13.16 -3.61
N GLY A 399 -35.52 -14.07 -4.47
CA GLY A 399 -35.41 -15.49 -4.19
C GLY A 399 -34.08 -15.99 -3.63
N GLY A 400 -33.14 -15.12 -3.29
CA GLY A 400 -31.89 -15.51 -2.63
C GLY A 400 -30.84 -16.18 -3.52
N ASN A 401 -31.01 -16.20 -4.82
CA ASN A 401 -29.97 -16.64 -5.75
C ASN A 401 -28.89 -15.58 -5.86
N PRO A 402 -27.60 -15.93 -5.75
CA PRO A 402 -26.54 -14.95 -5.92
C PRO A 402 -26.55 -14.41 -7.34
N PHE A 403 -26.29 -13.12 -7.48
CA PHE A 403 -25.96 -12.52 -8.77
C PHE A 403 -24.71 -13.19 -9.34
N PRO A 404 -24.60 -13.45 -10.65
CA PRO A 404 -23.37 -14.01 -11.21
C PRO A 404 -22.12 -13.25 -10.76
N LEU A 405 -22.18 -11.95 -10.80
CA LEU A 405 -21.06 -11.09 -10.43
C LEU A 405 -20.71 -11.12 -8.94
N ASP A 406 -21.64 -11.48 -8.05
CA ASP A 406 -21.37 -11.68 -6.61
C ASP A 406 -20.47 -12.89 -6.35
N THR A 407 -20.34 -13.78 -7.32
CA THR A 407 -19.44 -14.93 -7.24
C THR A 407 -18.01 -14.59 -7.65
N ALA A 408 -17.79 -13.51 -8.38
CA ALA A 408 -16.47 -12.98 -8.68
C ALA A 408 -15.82 -12.39 -7.42
N LYS A 409 -14.50 -12.48 -7.31
CA LYS A 409 -13.76 -11.99 -6.15
C LYS A 409 -12.47 -11.31 -6.58
N THR A 410 -12.14 -10.20 -5.93
CA THR A 410 -10.82 -9.58 -6.10
C THR A 410 -9.88 -10.04 -5.00
N PHE A 411 -8.60 -10.10 -5.32
CA PHE A 411 -7.56 -10.31 -4.33
C PHE A 411 -6.26 -9.65 -4.75
N TRP A 412 -5.39 -9.42 -3.78
CA TRP A 412 -4.04 -8.95 -4.05
C TRP A 412 -3.10 -10.14 -4.21
N GLY A 413 -2.59 -10.31 -5.41
CA GLY A 413 -1.54 -11.26 -5.73
C GLY A 413 -0.16 -10.66 -5.46
N TYR A 414 0.74 -11.45 -4.92
CA TYR A 414 2.13 -11.08 -4.71
C TYR A 414 3.01 -12.16 -5.33
N PRO A 415 3.41 -12.01 -6.59
CA PRO A 415 4.26 -12.99 -7.27
C PRO A 415 5.58 -13.21 -6.54
N GLY A 416 6.02 -14.45 -6.47
CA GLY A 416 7.32 -14.85 -5.93
C GLY A 416 8.28 -15.32 -7.03
N ASN A 417 9.47 -15.74 -6.62
CA ASN A 417 10.56 -16.18 -7.50
C ASN A 417 10.97 -15.12 -8.53
N ILE A 418 10.93 -13.84 -8.12
CA ILE A 418 11.43 -12.75 -8.95
C ILE A 418 12.93 -12.69 -8.77
N GLN A 419 13.64 -12.85 -9.87
CA GLN A 419 15.09 -12.75 -9.88
C GLN A 419 15.53 -11.32 -10.12
N MET A 420 16.47 -10.84 -9.33
CA MET A 420 17.12 -9.55 -9.49
C MET A 420 18.62 -9.72 -9.53
N TYR A 421 19.23 -9.12 -10.51
CA TYR A 421 20.67 -8.95 -10.63
C TYR A 421 20.98 -7.48 -10.61
N GLY A 422 22.04 -7.08 -9.92
CA GLY A 422 22.36 -5.69 -9.73
C GLY A 422 23.84 -5.37 -9.71
N LEU A 423 24.12 -4.12 -10.01
CA LEU A 423 25.42 -3.50 -9.91
C LEU A 423 25.25 -2.13 -9.27
N SER A 424 26.09 -1.80 -8.31
CA SER A 424 26.21 -0.43 -7.83
C SER A 424 27.66 0.02 -7.73
N PHE A 425 27.84 1.33 -7.75
CA PHE A 425 29.14 1.95 -7.50
C PHE A 425 29.00 3.17 -6.60
N ASN A 426 30.03 3.42 -5.82
CA ASN A 426 30.19 4.64 -5.03
C ASN A 426 31.66 5.06 -5.15
N THR A 427 31.91 6.29 -5.60
CA THR A 427 33.25 6.78 -5.90
C THR A 427 33.38 8.27 -5.67
N ASN A 428 34.60 8.73 -5.45
CA ASN A 428 34.94 10.15 -5.39
C ASN A 428 35.71 10.55 -6.66
N ALA A 429 35.23 11.58 -7.34
CA ALA A 429 35.90 12.17 -8.52
C ALA A 429 36.27 13.63 -8.20
N GLY A 430 37.46 13.84 -7.68
CA GLY A 430 37.92 15.13 -7.21
C GLY A 430 37.08 15.65 -6.05
N LYS A 431 36.25 16.69 -6.26
CA LYS A 431 35.35 17.25 -5.24
C LYS A 431 33.94 16.67 -5.27
N TRP A 432 33.68 15.75 -6.18
CA TRP A 432 32.36 15.16 -6.37
C TRP A 432 32.32 13.75 -5.77
N SER A 433 31.26 13.45 -5.02
CA SER A 433 30.92 12.10 -4.66
C SER A 433 29.83 11.61 -5.61
N LEU A 434 30.08 10.53 -6.31
CA LEU A 434 29.20 9.96 -7.31
C LEU A 434 28.79 8.55 -6.88
N ALA A 435 27.49 8.29 -6.89
CA ALA A 435 26.94 6.97 -6.64
C ALA A 435 25.89 6.63 -7.70
N GLY A 436 25.77 5.37 -8.03
CA GLY A 436 24.78 4.91 -8.99
C GLY A 436 24.52 3.42 -8.88
N GLU A 437 23.39 3.01 -9.41
CA GLU A 437 22.99 1.61 -9.42
C GLU A 437 22.25 1.23 -10.69
N LEU A 438 22.36 -0.04 -11.05
CA LEU A 438 21.60 -0.69 -12.12
C LEU A 438 21.00 -1.98 -11.59
N SER A 439 19.72 -2.19 -11.83
CA SER A 439 19.03 -3.44 -11.50
C SER A 439 18.35 -4.04 -12.73
N PHE A 440 18.48 -5.35 -12.88
CA PHE A 440 17.88 -6.13 -13.97
C PHE A 440 17.02 -7.25 -13.40
N ARG A 441 15.80 -7.36 -13.88
CA ARG A 441 14.82 -8.37 -13.47
C ARG A 441 14.26 -9.07 -14.71
N PRO A 442 14.76 -10.25 -15.08
CA PRO A 442 14.35 -10.95 -16.31
C PRO A 442 12.88 -11.41 -16.29
N ASN A 443 12.32 -11.61 -15.11
CA ASN A 443 10.98 -12.14 -14.90
C ASN A 443 10.10 -11.27 -14.01
N LEU A 444 10.29 -9.93 -14.07
CA LEU A 444 9.43 -9.01 -13.33
C LEU A 444 7.99 -9.09 -13.86
N PRO A 445 7.02 -9.41 -13.02
CA PRO A 445 5.62 -9.38 -13.42
C PRO A 445 5.17 -7.93 -13.71
N VAL A 446 4.27 -7.79 -14.68
CA VAL A 446 3.67 -6.51 -15.07
C VAL A 446 2.17 -6.59 -14.81
N GLN A 447 1.63 -5.57 -14.16
CA GLN A 447 0.18 -5.47 -13.97
C GLN A 447 -0.49 -5.25 -15.31
N VAL A 448 -1.36 -6.18 -15.71
CA VAL A 448 -2.28 -5.98 -16.82
C VAL A 448 -3.31 -4.94 -16.38
N GLN A 449 -3.84 -4.18 -17.34
CA GLN A 449 -4.85 -3.16 -17.08
C GLN A 449 -6.03 -3.77 -16.28
N SER A 450 -6.40 -3.15 -15.19
CA SER A 450 -7.37 -3.72 -14.24
C SER A 450 -8.75 -3.95 -14.88
N GLN A 451 -9.15 -3.09 -15.82
CA GLN A 451 -10.40 -3.26 -16.58
C GLN A 451 -10.38 -4.52 -17.43
N ASP A 452 -9.26 -4.81 -18.11
CA ASP A 452 -9.14 -6.01 -18.94
C ASP A 452 -9.17 -7.27 -18.08
N VAL A 453 -8.49 -7.25 -16.94
CA VAL A 453 -8.51 -8.38 -15.99
C VAL A 453 -9.92 -8.60 -15.46
N PHE A 454 -10.64 -7.51 -15.11
CA PHE A 454 -12.02 -7.58 -14.66
C PHE A 454 -12.92 -8.15 -15.74
N MET A 455 -12.89 -7.60 -16.96
CA MET A 455 -13.72 -8.07 -18.09
C MET A 455 -13.43 -9.53 -18.48
N THR A 456 -12.24 -10.03 -18.19
CA THR A 456 -11.90 -11.44 -18.43
C THR A 456 -12.43 -12.35 -17.31
N ALA A 457 -12.63 -11.79 -16.12
CA ALA A 457 -13.12 -12.53 -14.95
C ALA A 457 -14.66 -12.59 -14.90
N THR A 458 -15.32 -11.68 -15.60
CA THR A 458 -16.79 -11.59 -15.76
C THR A 458 -17.24 -12.19 -17.09
#